data_e358758f290f92a63424cd4308dd66c8
#
_entry.id   e358758f290f92a63424cd4308dd66c8
#
_cell.length_a   1.000
_cell.length_b   1.000
_cell.length_c   1.000
_cell.angle_alpha   90.00
_cell.angle_beta   90.00
_cell.angle_gamma   90.00
#
_symmetry.space_group_name_H-M   'P 1'
#
loop_
_entity.id
_entity.type
_entity.pdbx_description
1 polymer ?
#
loop_
_entity_poly.entity_id
_entity_poly.type
_entity_poly.pdbx_seq_one_letter_code
_entity_poly.pdbx_strand_id
1 'polypeptide(L)'
;RNITIVTSDLSIATFADSNLPRADVLLLGGALRKNHRYMTGSITNEILGRLHLDKAFVATDSFHEEYGFTTEFTGNADVKRLIIRRAKERFMIMDASKVRPPSFIQFATVNDFDTIITDYDPDGVLARAIADNGAHARLIEAKPERSARESVRTDSSESFAIGRQVDG
;
A
#
# COMPACT_ATOMS: atom_id res chain seq x y z
N ARG A 1 -13.75 6.59 -18.38
CA ARG A 1 -12.80 7.64 -17.95
C ARG A 1 -11.43 7.00 -17.87
N ASN A 2 -10.42 7.62 -18.46
CA ASN A 2 -9.04 7.23 -18.24
C ASN A 2 -8.66 7.61 -16.80
N ILE A 3 -7.87 6.78 -16.15
CA ILE A 3 -7.30 7.05 -14.83
C ILE A 3 -5.81 7.30 -14.98
N THR A 4 -5.23 8.10 -14.11
CA THR A 4 -3.78 8.26 -13.99
C THR A 4 -3.32 7.63 -12.69
N ILE A 5 -2.44 6.64 -12.78
CA ILE A 5 -1.78 6.01 -11.64
C ILE A 5 -0.49 6.76 -11.36
N VAL A 6 -0.40 7.37 -10.19
CA VAL A 6 0.83 8.02 -9.72
C VAL A 6 1.51 7.09 -8.72
N THR A 7 2.74 6.71 -9.00
CA THR A 7 3.48 5.79 -8.12
C THR A 7 4.97 6.08 -8.12
N SER A 8 5.64 5.79 -7.00
CA SER A 8 7.10 5.72 -6.91
C SER A 8 7.63 4.29 -7.00
N ASP A 9 6.75 3.29 -7.08
CA ASP A 9 7.09 1.87 -7.10
C ASP A 9 7.20 1.34 -8.53
N LEU A 10 8.37 0.77 -8.86
CA LEU A 10 8.64 0.21 -10.19
C LEU A 10 7.77 -1.02 -10.49
N SER A 11 7.43 -1.82 -9.47
CA SER A 11 6.62 -3.02 -9.68
C SER A 11 5.19 -2.64 -10.02
N ILE A 12 4.63 -1.64 -9.34
CA ILE A 12 3.30 -1.10 -9.65
C ILE A 12 3.29 -0.47 -11.04
N ALA A 13 4.30 0.35 -11.37
CA ALA A 13 4.39 0.98 -12.69
C ALA A 13 4.46 -0.07 -13.82
N THR A 14 5.34 -1.06 -13.69
CA THR A 14 5.49 -2.15 -14.68
C THR A 14 4.21 -2.98 -14.81
N PHE A 15 3.55 -3.29 -13.69
CA PHE A 15 2.29 -4.02 -13.71
C PHE A 15 1.19 -3.22 -14.44
N ALA A 16 1.08 -1.93 -14.12
CA ALA A 16 0.08 -1.07 -14.73
C ALA A 16 0.30 -0.89 -16.24
N ASP A 17 1.53 -0.69 -16.67
CA ASP A 17 1.90 -0.60 -18.10
C ASP A 17 1.49 -1.86 -18.87
N SER A 18 1.75 -3.04 -18.32
CA SER A 18 1.48 -4.30 -18.99
C SER A 18 0.01 -4.76 -18.93
N ASN A 19 -0.75 -4.37 -17.91
CA ASN A 19 -2.05 -4.96 -17.63
C ASN A 19 -3.23 -3.98 -17.66
N LEU A 20 -2.98 -2.67 -17.66
CA LEU A 20 -4.02 -1.65 -17.55
C LEU A 20 -4.02 -0.69 -18.77
N PRO A 21 -4.48 -1.13 -19.95
CA PRO A 21 -4.36 -0.38 -21.22
C PRO A 21 -5.15 0.95 -21.23
N ARG A 22 -6.01 1.19 -20.24
CA ARG A 22 -6.78 2.45 -20.08
C ARG A 22 -6.27 3.36 -18.97
N ALA A 23 -5.12 3.04 -18.37
CA ALA A 23 -4.51 3.83 -17.34
C ALA A 23 -3.24 4.51 -17.86
N ASP A 24 -3.13 5.81 -17.64
CA ASP A 24 -1.87 6.51 -17.76
C ASP A 24 -1.03 6.26 -16.50
N VAL A 25 0.29 6.14 -16.64
CA VAL A 25 1.18 5.90 -15.50
C VAL A 25 2.18 7.07 -15.37
N LEU A 26 2.12 7.76 -14.24
CA LEU A 26 3.14 8.72 -13.84
C LEU A 26 4.06 8.06 -12.81
N LEU A 27 5.20 7.57 -13.27
CA LEU A 27 6.25 7.05 -12.39
C LEU A 27 7.07 8.23 -11.84
N LEU A 28 7.01 8.43 -10.53
CA LEU A 28 7.79 9.45 -9.83
C LEU A 28 9.27 9.08 -9.83
N GLY A 29 10.10 9.96 -10.37
CA GLY A 29 11.55 9.81 -10.35
C GLY A 29 12.16 10.10 -8.97
N GLY A 30 13.45 9.81 -8.82
CA GLY A 30 14.20 10.04 -7.58
C GLY A 30 15.33 9.05 -7.39
N ALA A 31 15.81 8.89 -6.16
CA ALA A 31 16.81 7.90 -5.81
C ALA A 31 16.16 6.52 -5.65
N LEU A 32 16.61 5.57 -6.44
CA LEU A 32 16.13 4.19 -6.37
C LEU A 32 16.67 3.50 -5.12
N ARG A 33 15.77 3.03 -4.24
CA ARG A 33 16.15 2.14 -3.16
C ARG A 33 16.31 0.71 -3.72
N LYS A 34 17.56 0.28 -3.83
CA LYS A 34 17.91 -1.06 -4.32
C LYS A 34 17.19 -2.14 -3.49
N ASN A 35 16.83 -3.24 -4.13
CA ASN A 35 16.12 -4.40 -3.56
C ASN A 35 14.66 -4.13 -3.12
N HIS A 36 14.24 -2.88 -2.98
CA HIS A 36 12.87 -2.51 -2.62
C HIS A 36 12.06 -1.95 -3.79
N ARG A 37 12.73 -1.64 -4.92
CA ARG A 37 12.12 -1.25 -6.20
C ARG A 37 11.21 0.00 -6.14
N TYR A 38 11.50 0.95 -5.25
CA TYR A 38 10.80 2.24 -5.21
C TYR A 38 11.77 3.42 -5.14
N MET A 39 11.29 4.58 -5.58
CA MET A 39 12.02 5.83 -5.58
C MET A 39 11.65 6.69 -4.37
N THR A 40 12.65 7.41 -3.85
CA THR A 40 12.50 8.36 -2.75
C THR A 40 13.43 9.55 -2.96
N GLY A 41 13.35 10.52 -2.05
CA GLY A 41 14.23 11.67 -2.00
C GLY A 41 13.57 12.97 -2.46
N SER A 42 14.36 14.03 -2.51
CA SER A 42 13.87 15.39 -2.76
C SER A 42 13.13 15.54 -4.08
N ILE A 43 13.61 14.91 -5.15
CA ILE A 43 12.98 14.96 -6.47
C ILE A 43 11.59 14.33 -6.42
N THR A 44 11.47 13.13 -5.84
CA THR A 44 10.18 12.45 -5.66
C THR A 44 9.21 13.32 -4.87
N ASN A 45 9.68 13.87 -3.75
CA ASN A 45 8.88 14.67 -2.84
C ASN A 45 8.46 16.02 -3.47
N GLU A 46 9.35 16.65 -4.25
CA GLU A 46 9.05 17.92 -4.93
C GLU A 46 7.93 17.73 -5.96
N ILE A 47 8.03 16.71 -6.82
CA ILE A 47 7.00 16.43 -7.82
C ILE A 47 5.68 16.08 -7.14
N LEU A 48 5.70 15.14 -6.21
CA LEU A 48 4.51 14.68 -5.48
C LEU A 48 3.84 15.84 -4.71
N GLY A 49 4.62 16.74 -4.13
CA GLY A 49 4.13 17.93 -3.43
C GLY A 49 3.32 18.91 -4.28
N ARG A 50 3.43 18.85 -5.61
CA ARG A 50 2.69 19.69 -6.56
C ARG A 50 1.43 19.03 -7.12
N LEU A 51 1.25 17.72 -6.87
CA LEU A 51 0.11 16.98 -7.39
C LEU A 51 -1.13 17.15 -6.49
N HIS A 52 -2.29 16.96 -7.09
CA HIS A 52 -3.57 16.80 -6.42
C HIS A 52 -4.14 15.43 -6.78
N LEU A 53 -4.30 14.60 -5.78
CA LEU A 53 -4.72 13.20 -5.96
C LEU A 53 -6.19 13.06 -5.55
N ASP A 54 -6.98 12.32 -6.33
CA ASP A 54 -8.34 12.00 -5.93
C ASP A 54 -8.35 10.91 -4.85
N LYS A 55 -7.53 9.88 -5.02
CA LYS A 55 -7.45 8.75 -4.09
C LYS A 55 -6.00 8.38 -3.81
N ALA A 56 -5.71 8.07 -2.56
CA ALA A 56 -4.44 7.50 -2.13
C ALA A 56 -4.65 6.10 -1.55
N PHE A 57 -3.86 5.14 -1.99
CA PHE A 57 -3.77 3.80 -1.44
C PHE A 57 -2.40 3.62 -0.83
N VAL A 58 -2.35 3.44 0.47
CA VAL A 58 -1.09 3.40 1.24
C VAL A 58 -1.00 2.09 2.00
N ALA A 59 0.15 1.43 1.92
CA ALA A 59 0.45 0.24 2.71
C ALA A 59 1.37 0.58 3.90
N THR A 60 1.46 -0.32 4.87
CA THR A 60 2.31 -0.18 6.06
C THR A 60 3.20 -1.39 6.26
N ASP A 61 4.32 -1.19 6.97
CA ASP A 61 5.16 -2.31 7.42
C ASP A 61 4.64 -2.87 8.75
N SER A 62 4.12 -1.99 9.63
CA SER A 62 3.49 -2.39 10.88
C SER A 62 2.46 -1.36 11.36
N PHE A 63 1.52 -1.85 12.17
CA PHE A 63 0.55 -1.05 12.92
C PHE A 63 0.61 -1.43 14.40
N HIS A 64 0.59 -0.41 15.26
CA HIS A 64 0.52 -0.55 16.72
C HIS A 64 -0.46 0.48 17.28
N GLU A 65 -1.26 0.11 18.28
CA GLU A 65 -2.31 0.97 18.85
C GLU A 65 -1.76 2.33 19.31
N GLU A 66 -0.59 2.33 19.97
CA GLU A 66 0.05 3.54 20.51
C GLU A 66 0.83 4.31 19.44
N TYR A 67 1.52 3.62 18.53
CA TYR A 67 2.46 4.23 17.59
C TYR A 67 1.91 4.40 16.17
N GLY A 68 0.67 3.96 15.90
CA GLY A 68 0.04 4.08 14.59
C GLY A 68 0.73 3.25 13.51
N PHE A 69 0.71 3.77 12.28
CA PHE A 69 1.31 3.13 11.10
C PHE A 69 2.77 3.53 10.96
N THR A 70 3.65 2.53 10.87
CA THR A 70 5.09 2.71 10.88
C THR A 70 5.78 2.01 9.71
N THR A 71 6.99 2.47 9.37
CA THR A 71 7.83 1.92 8.31
C THR A 71 9.30 1.96 8.71
N GLU A 72 10.14 1.15 8.07
CA GLU A 72 11.55 1.04 8.43
C GLU A 72 12.42 2.17 7.90
N PHE A 73 12.01 2.84 6.82
CA PHE A 73 12.84 3.79 6.10
C PHE A 73 12.21 5.19 6.03
N THR A 74 12.97 6.20 6.48
CA THR A 74 12.51 7.58 6.57
C THR A 74 12.07 8.16 5.23
N GLY A 75 12.81 7.90 4.16
CA GLY A 75 12.45 8.38 2.82
C GLY A 75 11.12 7.82 2.32
N ASN A 76 10.76 6.59 2.71
CA ASN A 76 9.45 6.01 2.41
C ASN A 76 8.34 6.65 3.27
N ALA A 77 8.65 6.94 4.53
CA ALA A 77 7.73 7.65 5.42
C ALA A 77 7.37 9.03 4.85
N ASP A 78 8.35 9.77 4.33
CA ASP A 78 8.14 11.10 3.74
C ASP A 78 7.25 11.05 2.50
N VAL A 79 7.48 10.09 1.61
CA VAL A 79 6.61 9.85 0.43
C VAL A 79 5.19 9.53 0.87
N LYS A 80 5.02 8.60 1.83
CA LYS A 80 3.69 8.20 2.34
C LYS A 80 2.95 9.38 2.98
N ARG A 81 3.63 10.19 3.80
CA ARG A 81 3.04 11.41 4.39
C ARG A 81 2.58 12.41 3.33
N LEU A 82 3.37 12.58 2.26
CA LEU A 82 2.99 13.45 1.15
C LEU A 82 1.78 12.93 0.39
N ILE A 83 1.75 11.64 0.05
CA ILE A 83 0.60 11.01 -0.62
C ILE A 83 -0.67 11.24 0.18
N ILE A 84 -0.65 10.97 1.50
CA ILE A 84 -1.79 11.17 2.40
C ILE A 84 -2.24 12.63 2.39
N ARG A 85 -1.34 13.59 2.49
CA ARG A 85 -1.67 15.02 2.51
C ARG A 85 -2.20 15.55 1.18
N ARG A 86 -1.85 14.93 0.06
CA ARG A 86 -2.21 15.42 -1.29
C ARG A 86 -3.47 14.79 -1.85
N ALA A 87 -4.04 13.79 -1.16
CA ALA A 87 -5.22 13.06 -1.59
C ALA A 87 -6.50 13.57 -0.93
N LYS A 88 -7.61 13.50 -1.69
CA LYS A 88 -8.96 13.79 -1.19
C LYS A 88 -9.53 12.63 -0.37
N GLU A 89 -9.36 11.40 -0.87
CA GLU A 89 -9.76 10.17 -0.19
C GLU A 89 -8.51 9.31 0.09
N ARG A 90 -8.38 8.80 1.31
CA ARG A 90 -7.19 8.13 1.82
C ARG A 90 -7.52 6.74 2.34
N PHE A 91 -6.90 5.75 1.72
CA PHE A 91 -7.11 4.34 2.01
C PHE A 91 -5.82 3.74 2.57
N MET A 92 -5.88 3.19 3.77
CA MET A 92 -4.85 2.27 4.27
C MET A 92 -5.21 0.86 3.81
N ILE A 93 -4.25 0.13 3.23
CA ILE A 93 -4.38 -1.28 2.86
C ILE A 93 -3.33 -2.08 3.61
N MET A 94 -3.77 -3.05 4.37
CA MET A 94 -2.89 -3.94 5.13
C MET A 94 -3.53 -5.32 5.31
N ASP A 95 -2.75 -6.27 5.72
CA ASP A 95 -3.23 -7.55 6.23
C ASP A 95 -2.97 -7.65 7.74
N ALA A 96 -3.63 -8.60 8.40
CA ALA A 96 -3.56 -8.79 9.85
C ALA A 96 -2.13 -9.02 10.38
N SER A 97 -1.21 -9.52 9.54
CA SER A 97 0.20 -9.72 9.94
C SER A 97 0.94 -8.40 10.24
N LYS A 98 0.35 -7.27 9.82
CA LYS A 98 0.92 -5.94 10.08
C LYS A 98 0.57 -5.40 11.47
N VAL A 99 -0.38 -6.00 12.17
CA VAL A 99 -0.65 -5.74 13.59
C VAL A 99 0.48 -6.41 14.40
N ARG A 100 1.53 -5.63 14.67
CA ARG A 100 2.77 -6.10 15.29
C ARG A 100 3.57 -4.93 15.89
N PRO A 101 4.65 -5.17 16.66
CA PRO A 101 5.50 -4.12 17.20
C PRO A 101 5.92 -3.09 16.14
N PRO A 102 6.05 -1.81 16.52
CA PRO A 102 6.30 -0.73 15.58
C PRO A 102 7.67 -0.89 14.89
N SER A 103 7.73 -0.50 13.63
CA SER A 103 8.96 -0.30 12.88
C SER A 103 9.64 1.03 13.28
N PHE A 104 10.67 1.42 12.56
CA PHE A 104 11.57 2.50 12.94
C PHE A 104 10.90 3.88 13.03
N ILE A 105 9.98 4.22 12.10
CA ILE A 105 9.40 5.57 12.04
C ILE A 105 7.90 5.55 11.76
N GLN A 106 7.14 6.29 12.55
CA GLN A 106 5.73 6.56 12.30
C GLN A 106 5.55 7.48 11.09
N PHE A 107 4.60 7.16 10.23
CA PHE A 107 4.23 8.04 9.13
C PHE A 107 2.76 8.50 9.16
N ALA A 108 1.88 7.77 9.86
CA ALA A 108 0.46 8.11 9.99
C ALA A 108 -0.18 7.47 11.22
N THR A 109 -1.37 7.94 11.55
CA THR A 109 -2.28 7.38 12.56
C THR A 109 -3.60 6.96 11.91
N VAL A 110 -4.51 6.36 12.66
CA VAL A 110 -5.86 6.03 12.16
C VAL A 110 -6.66 7.26 11.73
N ASN A 111 -6.35 8.44 12.29
CA ASN A 111 -6.99 9.71 11.95
C ASN A 111 -6.63 10.25 10.57
N ASP A 112 -5.56 9.75 9.97
CA ASP A 112 -5.08 10.20 8.66
C ASP A 112 -5.78 9.52 7.48
N PHE A 113 -6.67 8.56 7.76
CA PHE A 113 -7.34 7.77 6.73
C PHE A 113 -8.88 7.88 6.80
N ASP A 114 -9.51 7.83 5.63
CA ASP A 114 -10.96 7.77 5.49
C ASP A 114 -11.47 6.32 5.53
N THR A 115 -10.63 5.39 5.10
CA THR A 115 -10.93 3.95 5.12
C THR A 115 -9.66 3.13 5.41
N ILE A 116 -9.79 2.13 6.27
CA ILE A 116 -8.76 1.13 6.55
C ILE A 116 -9.29 -0.23 6.08
N ILE A 117 -8.54 -0.90 5.20
CA ILE A 117 -8.92 -2.18 4.60
C ILE A 117 -7.93 -3.24 5.08
N THR A 118 -8.43 -4.30 5.67
CA THR A 118 -7.65 -5.46 6.11
C THR A 118 -8.37 -6.76 5.72
N ASP A 119 -7.69 -7.89 5.74
CA ASP A 119 -8.29 -9.22 5.59
C ASP A 119 -9.12 -9.60 6.83
N TYR A 120 -8.60 -9.33 8.04
CA TYR A 120 -9.35 -9.38 9.30
C TYR A 120 -8.65 -8.49 10.35
N ASP A 121 -9.36 -8.17 11.43
CA ASP A 121 -8.84 -7.38 12.55
C ASP A 121 -8.55 -8.30 13.75
N PRO A 122 -7.27 -8.68 14.01
CA PRO A 122 -6.95 -9.55 15.13
C PRO A 122 -7.29 -8.87 16.45
N ASP A 123 -8.07 -9.57 17.28
CA ASP A 123 -8.51 -9.10 18.60
C ASP A 123 -9.19 -7.72 18.61
N GLY A 124 -9.65 -7.23 17.46
CA GLY A 124 -10.29 -5.92 17.32
C GLY A 124 -9.35 -4.73 17.55
N VAL A 125 -8.06 -4.89 17.27
CA VAL A 125 -7.03 -3.88 17.53
C VAL A 125 -7.26 -2.61 16.71
N LEU A 126 -7.55 -2.74 15.41
CA LEU A 126 -7.85 -1.59 14.54
C LEU A 126 -9.15 -0.90 14.94
N ALA A 127 -10.20 -1.68 15.23
CA ALA A 127 -11.49 -1.14 15.67
C ALA A 127 -11.35 -0.34 16.96
N ARG A 128 -10.61 -0.84 17.96
CA ARG A 128 -10.32 -0.10 19.19
C ARG A 128 -9.53 1.16 18.91
N ALA A 129 -8.45 1.08 18.14
CA ALA A 129 -7.63 2.24 17.84
C ALA A 129 -8.44 3.35 17.15
N ILE A 130 -9.37 3.02 16.26
CA ILE A 130 -10.28 3.97 15.62
C ILE A 130 -11.19 4.62 16.67
N ALA A 131 -11.82 3.82 17.55
CA ALA A 131 -12.74 4.29 18.57
C ALA A 131 -12.04 5.18 19.61
N ASP A 132 -10.91 4.74 20.14
CA ASP A 132 -10.18 5.42 21.23
C ASP A 132 -9.59 6.76 20.77
N ASN A 133 -9.24 6.88 19.49
CA ASN A 133 -8.75 8.13 18.91
C ASN A 133 -9.87 9.03 18.37
N GLY A 134 -11.15 8.63 18.46
CA GLY A 134 -12.26 9.37 17.87
C GLY A 134 -12.14 9.53 16.35
N ALA A 135 -11.46 8.58 15.69
CA ALA A 135 -11.23 8.64 14.25
C ALA A 135 -12.51 8.32 13.47
N HIS A 136 -12.68 8.97 12.31
CA HIS A 136 -13.82 8.74 11.42
C HIS A 136 -13.53 7.67 10.35
N ALA A 137 -12.39 6.99 10.43
CA ALA A 137 -12.02 5.96 9.48
C ALA A 137 -13.00 4.79 9.48
N ARG A 138 -13.44 4.40 8.29
CA ARG A 138 -14.25 3.19 8.10
C ARG A 138 -13.34 1.97 8.04
N LEU A 139 -13.55 1.00 8.92
CA LEU A 139 -12.87 -0.29 8.85
C LEU A 139 -13.61 -1.23 7.90
N ILE A 140 -12.90 -1.83 6.95
CA ILE A 140 -13.41 -2.84 6.02
C ILE A 140 -12.59 -4.10 6.17
N GLU A 141 -13.22 -5.20 6.54
CA GLU A 141 -12.63 -6.53 6.48
C GLU A 141 -12.98 -7.18 5.14
N ALA A 142 -11.97 -7.31 4.28
CA ALA A 142 -12.07 -7.96 2.97
C ALA A 142 -11.89 -9.48 3.15
N LYS A 143 -12.97 -10.19 3.51
CA LYS A 143 -12.92 -11.65 3.64
C LYS A 143 -12.65 -12.28 2.27
N PRO A 144 -11.67 -13.19 2.14
CA PRO A 144 -11.46 -13.92 0.90
C PRO A 144 -12.70 -14.73 0.56
N GLU A 145 -13.16 -14.67 -0.69
CA GLU A 145 -14.23 -15.56 -1.17
C GLU A 145 -13.80 -17.01 -0.97
N ARG A 146 -14.62 -17.78 -0.29
CA ARG A 146 -14.34 -19.20 0.06
C ARG A 146 -14.16 -20.14 -1.14
N SER A 147 -14.47 -19.68 -2.36
CA SER A 147 -14.56 -20.55 -3.55
C SER A 147 -13.25 -20.80 -4.31
N ALA A 148 -12.15 -20.11 -4.00
CA ALA A 148 -10.91 -20.25 -4.78
C ALA A 148 -9.79 -21.05 -4.10
N ARG A 149 -9.94 -21.48 -2.86
CA ARG A 149 -8.86 -22.14 -2.09
C ARG A 149 -9.08 -23.61 -1.72
N GLU A 150 -10.23 -24.20 -2.00
CA GLU A 150 -10.45 -25.63 -1.76
C GLU A 150 -9.96 -26.56 -2.89
N SER A 151 -9.64 -26.02 -4.09
CA SER A 151 -9.13 -26.80 -5.22
C SER A 151 -7.60 -26.86 -5.36
N VAL A 152 -6.83 -26.25 -4.44
CA VAL A 152 -5.34 -26.21 -4.51
C VAL A 152 -4.71 -26.76 -3.23
N ARG A 153 -5.38 -27.69 -2.56
CA ARG A 153 -4.76 -28.50 -1.50
C ARG A 153 -4.60 -29.95 -1.97
N THR A 154 -3.85 -30.13 -3.03
CA THR A 154 -3.07 -31.36 -3.27
C THR A 154 -1.89 -30.96 -4.15
N ASP A 155 -0.75 -31.17 -3.57
CA ASP A 155 0.59 -31.27 -4.16
C ASP A 155 1.53 -30.10 -3.97
N SER A 156 2.43 -30.33 -3.01
CA SER A 156 3.89 -30.18 -2.99
C SER A 156 4.55 -29.07 -3.85
N SER A 157 5.30 -28.22 -3.16
CA SER A 157 6.65 -27.75 -3.54
C SER A 157 6.96 -27.72 -5.05
N GLU A 158 6.58 -26.65 -5.74
CA GLU A 158 7.33 -26.21 -6.94
C GLU A 158 7.11 -24.73 -7.20
N SER A 159 8.24 -24.02 -7.28
CA SER A 159 8.36 -22.64 -7.70
C SER A 159 7.85 -22.48 -9.13
N PHE A 160 6.86 -21.60 -9.33
CA PHE A 160 6.36 -21.29 -10.67
C PHE A 160 7.32 -20.33 -11.39
N ALA A 161 8.07 -20.87 -12.35
CA ALA A 161 8.65 -20.11 -13.42
C ALA A 161 7.72 -20.21 -14.65
N ILE A 162 7.09 -19.10 -15.04
CA ILE A 162 6.38 -19.04 -16.33
C ILE A 162 7.37 -18.57 -17.38
N GLY A 163 7.98 -19.51 -18.08
CA GLY A 163 8.70 -19.27 -19.33
C GLY A 163 7.71 -19.37 -20.51
N ARG A 164 7.47 -18.29 -21.23
CA ARG A 164 6.92 -18.39 -22.59
C ARG A 164 8.06 -18.59 -23.56
N GLN A 165 8.08 -19.73 -24.19
CA GLN A 165 8.87 -19.99 -25.38
C GLN A 165 8.23 -19.25 -26.56
N VAL A 166 9.00 -18.40 -27.22
CA VAL A 166 8.61 -17.76 -28.47
C VAL A 166 9.21 -18.63 -29.57
N ASP A 167 8.36 -19.35 -30.27
CA ASP A 167 8.73 -20.00 -31.51
C ASP A 167 8.85 -18.97 -32.63
N GLY A 168 9.86 -19.18 -33.50
CA GLY A 168 10.47 -18.42 -34.56
C GLY A 168 9.63 -17.68 -35.61
#